data_ca8c6a442b92274147ade2cb56be81af
#
_entry.id   ca8c6a442b92274147ade2cb56be81af
#
_cell.length_a   1.000
_cell.length_b   1.000
_cell.length_c   1.000
_cell.angle_alpha   90.00
_cell.angle_beta   90.00
_cell.angle_gamma   90.00
#
_symmetry.space_group_name_H-M   'P 1'
#
loop_
_entity.id
_entity.type
_entity.pdbx_description
1 polymer ?
#
loop_
_entity_poly.entity_id
_entity_poly.type
_entity_poly.pdbx_seq_one_letter_code
_entity_poly.pdbx_strand_id
1 'polypeptide(L)'
;VLAMCTMMGALGIDTYMPSFHAIAQEFSVGPTAVQQTLSVYVLAMAITMLFYGTLSDTFGRRRVLLFSSIGYALTSLLAAFVNSIEAMVAIRFAQGAMAGSGMVIARAVVQDRYQGADAQRMMSMVMFCFGLAPAIAPVFGGWLQTHGGWRAAFFFLSAFGFALMLLCWRVLPETLPTAQRTPLKLGVIASNYLTALRHPKFRLMVLGVALMAGANSVYISAAAEFIMGVLKMDETSFGWLFIPLIGGSMVGSAISGTLAKRIPQHIQKVIGYSCLALGC
;
A
#
# COMPACT_ATOMS: atom_id res chain seq x y z
N VAL A 1 0.35 4.02 -15.71
CA VAL A 1 -0.29 4.95 -14.73
C VAL A 1 -0.95 4.17 -13.61
N LEU A 2 -1.97 3.31 -13.87
CA LEU A 2 -2.72 2.62 -12.80
C LEU A 2 -1.82 1.79 -11.86
N ALA A 3 -0.83 1.08 -12.40
CA ALA A 3 0.15 0.35 -11.60
C ALA A 3 0.94 1.30 -10.67
N MET A 4 1.38 2.45 -11.16
CA MET A 4 2.05 3.44 -10.32
C MET A 4 1.12 4.01 -9.22
N CYS A 5 -0.16 4.19 -9.52
CA CYS A 5 -1.13 4.59 -8.49
C CYS A 5 -1.19 3.58 -7.35
N THR A 6 -1.21 2.27 -7.65
CA THR A 6 -1.26 1.23 -6.61
C THR A 6 0.02 1.13 -5.79
N MET A 7 1.17 1.47 -6.38
CA MET A 7 2.48 1.45 -5.68
C MET A 7 2.63 2.57 -4.65
N MET A 8 1.83 3.65 -4.71
CA MET A 8 1.96 4.82 -3.84
C MET A 8 1.94 4.46 -2.35
N GLY A 9 1.04 3.54 -1.95
CA GLY A 9 0.96 3.06 -0.57
C GLY A 9 2.19 2.26 -0.13
N ALA A 10 2.59 1.29 -0.93
CA ALA A 10 3.73 0.41 -0.64
C ALA A 10 5.05 1.18 -0.63
N LEU A 11 5.30 2.05 -1.61
CA LEU A 11 6.51 2.89 -1.63
C LEU A 11 6.63 3.75 -0.38
N GLY A 12 5.51 4.34 0.09
CA GLY A 12 5.51 5.14 1.32
C GLY A 12 5.80 4.35 2.59
N ILE A 13 5.65 3.05 2.58
CA ILE A 13 6.00 2.13 3.67
C ILE A 13 7.45 1.68 3.50
N ASP A 14 7.74 1.02 2.39
CA ASP A 14 8.95 0.20 2.23
C ASP A 14 10.21 1.04 1.98
N THR A 15 10.10 2.20 1.31
CA THR A 15 11.24 3.13 1.09
C THR A 15 11.67 3.82 2.39
N TYR A 16 10.74 3.99 3.34
CA TYR A 16 10.96 4.69 4.60
C TYR A 16 11.58 3.79 5.68
N MET A 17 11.30 2.49 5.67
CA MET A 17 11.72 1.55 6.71
C MET A 17 13.22 1.51 7.01
N PRO A 18 14.13 1.52 6.01
CA PRO A 18 15.57 1.53 6.27
C PRO A 18 16.06 2.74 7.06
N SER A 19 15.29 3.82 7.06
CA SER A 19 15.64 5.07 7.75
C SER A 19 15.24 5.12 9.23
N PHE A 20 14.58 4.09 9.77
CA PHE A 20 14.03 4.10 11.14
C PHE A 20 15.09 4.38 12.20
N HIS A 21 16.25 3.75 12.09
CA HIS A 21 17.35 3.93 13.06
C HIS A 21 17.90 5.36 13.04
N ALA A 22 18.13 5.92 11.86
CA ALA A 22 18.61 7.29 11.71
C ALA A 22 17.62 8.33 12.25
N ILE A 23 16.31 8.12 12.03
CA ILE A 23 15.26 8.98 12.56
C ILE A 23 15.17 8.90 14.09
N ALA A 24 15.28 7.69 14.66
CA ALA A 24 15.30 7.49 16.11
C ALA A 24 16.47 8.23 16.76
N GLN A 25 17.64 8.17 16.15
CA GLN A 25 18.83 8.90 16.62
C GLN A 25 18.68 10.41 16.50
N GLU A 26 18.22 10.93 15.35
CA GLU A 26 18.12 12.37 15.12
C GLU A 26 17.10 13.02 16.06
N PHE A 27 15.96 12.40 16.28
CA PHE A 27 14.94 12.93 17.19
C PHE A 27 15.15 12.51 18.65
N SER A 28 16.19 11.73 18.94
CA SER A 28 16.52 11.21 20.30
C SER A 28 15.32 10.49 20.93
N VAL A 29 14.63 9.64 20.15
CA VAL A 29 13.45 8.88 20.56
C VAL A 29 13.69 7.37 20.47
N GLY A 30 12.89 6.60 21.22
CA GLY A 30 12.95 5.14 21.14
C GLY A 30 12.39 4.59 19.81
N PRO A 31 12.78 3.35 19.42
CA PRO A 31 12.32 2.71 18.19
C PRO A 31 10.78 2.65 18.06
N THR A 32 10.08 2.49 19.17
CA THR A 32 8.61 2.44 19.22
C THR A 32 7.97 3.73 18.71
N ALA A 33 8.56 4.90 19.01
CA ALA A 33 8.03 6.19 18.55
C ALA A 33 8.15 6.32 17.01
N VAL A 34 9.25 5.84 16.43
CA VAL A 34 9.41 5.83 14.97
C VAL A 34 8.45 4.83 14.33
N GLN A 35 8.26 3.66 14.94
CA GLN A 35 7.31 2.65 14.45
C GLN A 35 5.85 3.16 14.48
N GLN A 36 5.49 4.02 15.44
CA GLN A 36 4.18 4.68 15.48
C GLN A 36 3.90 5.51 14.23
N THR A 37 4.92 6.15 13.63
CA THR A 37 4.77 6.90 12.38
C THR A 37 4.29 6.02 11.22
N LEU A 38 4.78 4.78 11.15
CA LEU A 38 4.34 3.78 10.20
C LEU A 38 2.93 3.28 10.52
N SER A 39 2.66 2.96 11.78
CA SER A 39 1.34 2.47 12.22
C SER A 39 0.24 3.49 11.91
N VAL A 40 0.49 4.76 12.17
CA VAL A 40 -0.44 5.85 11.90
C VAL A 40 -0.66 6.06 10.39
N TYR A 41 0.39 5.92 9.58
CA TYR A 41 0.28 5.95 8.12
C TYR A 41 -0.63 4.83 7.59
N VAL A 42 -0.39 3.59 8.03
CA VAL A 42 -1.19 2.42 7.62
C VAL A 42 -2.63 2.54 8.10
N LEU A 43 -2.84 3.01 9.33
CA LEU A 43 -4.18 3.26 9.89
C LEU A 43 -4.94 4.30 9.07
N ALA A 44 -4.33 5.43 8.76
CA ALA A 44 -4.96 6.48 7.96
C ALA A 44 -5.28 5.96 6.54
N MET A 45 -4.36 5.22 5.93
CA MET A 45 -4.58 4.58 4.64
C MET A 45 -5.76 3.61 4.69
N ALA A 46 -5.83 2.75 5.69
CA ALA A 46 -6.92 1.78 5.85
C ALA A 46 -8.29 2.46 6.02
N ILE A 47 -8.36 3.50 6.86
CA ILE A 47 -9.58 4.27 7.07
C ILE A 47 -10.04 4.93 5.77
N THR A 48 -9.14 5.61 5.07
CA THR A 48 -9.51 6.37 3.87
C THR A 48 -9.82 5.49 2.67
N MET A 49 -9.23 4.29 2.57
CA MET A 49 -9.59 3.31 1.54
C MET A 49 -11.08 2.94 1.57
N LEU A 50 -11.73 2.97 2.73
CA LEU A 50 -13.17 2.73 2.85
C LEU A 50 -14.00 3.80 2.13
N PHE A 51 -13.50 5.02 2.04
CA PHE A 51 -14.22 6.15 1.45
C PHE A 51 -13.85 6.43 -0.01
N TYR A 52 -12.66 6.03 -0.47
CA TYR A 52 -12.19 6.36 -1.82
C TYR A 52 -13.06 5.81 -2.94
N GLY A 53 -13.71 4.66 -2.76
CA GLY A 53 -14.69 4.15 -3.69
C GLY A 53 -15.80 5.18 -3.92
N THR A 54 -16.50 5.54 -2.85
CA THR A 54 -17.61 6.48 -2.89
C THR A 54 -17.19 7.89 -3.31
N LEU A 55 -16.04 8.39 -2.80
CA LEU A 55 -15.52 9.69 -3.21
C LEU A 55 -15.26 9.74 -4.72
N SER A 56 -14.68 8.67 -5.29
CA SER A 56 -14.42 8.60 -6.72
C SER A 56 -15.68 8.37 -7.57
N ASP A 57 -16.74 7.74 -6.99
CA ASP A 57 -18.05 7.63 -7.62
C ASP A 57 -18.79 8.97 -7.65
N THR A 58 -18.53 9.84 -6.68
CA THR A 58 -19.17 11.16 -6.58
C THR A 58 -18.45 12.21 -7.41
N PHE A 59 -17.13 12.33 -7.23
CA PHE A 59 -16.35 13.41 -7.81
C PHE A 59 -15.69 13.07 -9.15
N GLY A 60 -15.64 11.78 -9.51
CA GLY A 60 -14.95 11.24 -10.67
C GLY A 60 -13.60 10.63 -10.32
N ARG A 61 -13.25 9.55 -11.04
CA ARG A 61 -12.02 8.76 -10.80
C ARG A 61 -10.76 9.62 -10.92
N ARG A 62 -10.67 10.33 -12.05
CA ARG A 62 -9.50 11.16 -12.37
C ARG A 62 -9.29 12.27 -11.36
N ARG A 63 -10.34 13.00 -10.98
CA ARG A 63 -10.23 14.14 -10.05
C ARG A 63 -9.72 13.70 -8.68
N VAL A 64 -10.25 12.59 -8.16
CA VAL A 64 -9.85 12.08 -6.84
C VAL A 64 -8.40 11.59 -6.87
N LEU A 65 -7.96 10.91 -7.95
CA LEU A 65 -6.55 10.50 -8.10
C LEU A 65 -5.61 11.71 -8.20
N LEU A 66 -5.97 12.74 -8.92
CA LEU A 66 -5.15 13.97 -9.02
C LEU A 66 -5.01 14.63 -7.64
N PHE A 67 -6.13 14.80 -6.93
CA PHE A 67 -6.12 15.40 -5.59
C PHE A 67 -5.28 14.58 -4.61
N SER A 68 -5.45 13.28 -4.57
CA SER A 68 -4.69 12.42 -3.66
C SER A 68 -3.21 12.33 -4.03
N SER A 69 -2.87 12.32 -5.31
CA SER A 69 -1.46 12.31 -5.74
C SER A 69 -0.72 13.59 -5.39
N ILE A 70 -1.36 14.76 -5.57
CA ILE A 70 -0.77 16.04 -5.14
C ILE A 70 -0.69 16.15 -3.61
N GLY A 71 -1.75 15.70 -2.91
CA GLY A 71 -1.75 15.65 -1.45
C GLY A 71 -0.64 14.74 -0.90
N TYR A 72 -0.43 13.57 -1.52
CA TYR A 72 0.67 12.67 -1.19
C TYR A 72 2.04 13.31 -1.44
N ALA A 73 2.22 13.98 -2.58
CA ALA A 73 3.46 14.69 -2.90
C ALA A 73 3.78 15.80 -1.90
N LEU A 74 2.79 16.63 -1.57
CA LEU A 74 2.96 17.73 -0.62
C LEU A 74 3.23 17.23 0.80
N THR A 75 2.50 16.22 1.27
CA THR A 75 2.73 15.63 2.60
C THR A 75 4.08 14.94 2.68
N SER A 76 4.53 14.28 1.59
CA SER A 76 5.88 13.73 1.51
C SER A 76 6.93 14.84 1.57
N LEU A 77 6.73 15.93 0.85
CA LEU A 77 7.64 17.07 0.90
C LEU A 77 7.72 17.67 2.30
N LEU A 78 6.58 17.89 2.96
CA LEU A 78 6.53 18.39 4.33
C LEU A 78 7.22 17.44 5.31
N ALA A 79 7.10 16.14 5.14
CA ALA A 79 7.78 15.16 5.98
C ALA A 79 9.31 15.28 5.93
N ALA A 80 9.89 15.74 4.82
CA ALA A 80 11.33 15.96 4.71
C ALA A 80 11.83 17.15 5.55
N PHE A 81 10.94 18.05 6.00
CA PHE A 81 11.30 19.26 6.74
C PHE A 81 10.87 19.24 8.21
N VAL A 82 10.36 18.14 8.71
CA VAL A 82 9.96 18.05 10.12
C VAL A 82 11.16 18.04 11.05
N ASN A 83 10.98 18.63 12.23
CA ASN A 83 12.00 18.72 13.26
C ASN A 83 11.58 18.04 14.59
N SER A 84 10.43 17.35 14.60
CA SER A 84 9.97 16.58 15.76
C SER A 84 9.23 15.32 15.33
N ILE A 85 9.22 14.31 16.21
CA ILE A 85 8.55 13.04 15.93
C ILE A 85 7.02 13.21 15.90
N GLU A 86 6.45 14.12 16.69
CA GLU A 86 5.02 14.40 16.73
C GLU A 86 4.57 15.01 15.40
N ALA A 87 5.34 15.96 14.85
CA ALA A 87 5.08 16.51 13.52
C ALA A 87 5.18 15.43 12.44
N MET A 88 6.18 14.52 12.55
CA MET A 88 6.31 13.38 11.66
C MET A 88 5.05 12.51 11.73
N VAL A 89 4.56 12.14 12.91
CA VAL A 89 3.35 11.34 13.11
C VAL A 89 2.14 11.99 12.42
N ALA A 90 1.94 13.29 12.63
CA ALA A 90 0.81 14.03 12.05
C ALA A 90 0.88 14.04 10.51
N ILE A 91 2.06 14.32 9.96
CA ILE A 91 2.25 14.36 8.50
C ILE A 91 2.12 12.95 7.90
N ARG A 92 2.64 11.91 8.56
CA ARG A 92 2.48 10.53 8.13
C ARG A 92 1.03 10.08 8.12
N PHE A 93 0.21 10.55 9.06
CA PHE A 93 -1.25 10.35 9.01
C PHE A 93 -1.85 10.96 7.73
N ALA A 94 -1.55 12.22 7.45
CA ALA A 94 -2.05 12.90 6.25
C ALA A 94 -1.55 12.23 4.96
N GLN A 95 -0.27 11.82 4.89
CA GLN A 95 0.32 11.12 3.77
C GLN A 95 -0.35 9.75 3.54
N GLY A 96 -0.55 8.97 4.61
CA GLY A 96 -1.25 7.69 4.56
C GLY A 96 -2.69 7.83 4.07
N ALA A 97 -3.38 8.89 4.52
CA ALA A 97 -4.72 9.19 4.05
C ALA A 97 -4.78 9.40 2.53
N MET A 98 -3.77 10.02 1.92
CA MET A 98 -3.71 10.21 0.47
C MET A 98 -3.31 8.92 -0.29
N ALA A 99 -2.46 8.10 0.31
CA ALA A 99 -1.87 6.92 -0.32
C ALA A 99 -2.89 5.81 -0.68
N GLY A 100 -3.96 5.67 0.11
CA GLY A 100 -4.97 4.63 -0.08
C GLY A 100 -5.81 4.75 -1.36
N SER A 101 -5.85 5.93 -1.97
CA SER A 101 -6.65 6.19 -3.18
C SER A 101 -6.26 5.33 -4.37
N GLY A 102 -4.95 5.15 -4.57
CA GLY A 102 -4.41 4.53 -5.77
C GLY A 102 -4.90 3.09 -5.97
N MET A 103 -4.88 2.27 -4.93
CA MET A 103 -5.31 0.88 -5.00
C MET A 103 -6.82 0.74 -5.27
N VAL A 104 -7.63 1.56 -4.61
CA VAL A 104 -9.11 1.50 -4.75
C VAL A 104 -9.53 1.99 -6.13
N ILE A 105 -9.04 3.16 -6.54
CA ILE A 105 -9.49 3.81 -7.78
C ILE A 105 -8.91 3.11 -9.01
N ALA A 106 -7.67 2.57 -8.95
CA ALA A 106 -7.12 1.81 -10.06
C ALA A 106 -7.99 0.59 -10.41
N ARG A 107 -8.52 -0.13 -9.40
CA ARG A 107 -9.46 -1.23 -9.62
C ARG A 107 -10.75 -0.76 -10.27
N ALA A 108 -11.32 0.36 -9.80
CA ALA A 108 -12.53 0.93 -10.36
C ALA A 108 -12.32 1.34 -11.83
N VAL A 109 -11.22 2.02 -12.15
CA VAL A 109 -10.89 2.41 -13.54
C VAL A 109 -10.72 1.20 -14.46
N VAL A 110 -10.12 0.09 -13.96
CA VAL A 110 -10.03 -1.14 -14.75
C VAL A 110 -11.42 -1.70 -15.04
N GLN A 111 -12.30 -1.75 -14.03
CA GLN A 111 -13.67 -2.25 -14.19
C GLN A 111 -14.55 -1.34 -15.08
N ASP A 112 -14.33 -0.03 -15.04
CA ASP A 112 -15.04 0.93 -15.89
C ASP A 112 -14.67 0.80 -17.37
N ARG A 113 -13.43 0.36 -17.69
CA ARG A 113 -12.88 0.35 -19.06
C ARG A 113 -12.78 -1.00 -19.71
N TYR A 114 -12.65 -2.06 -18.92
CA TYR A 114 -12.38 -3.41 -19.41
C TYR A 114 -13.41 -4.39 -18.86
N GLN A 115 -13.75 -5.40 -19.64
CA GLN A 115 -14.71 -6.44 -19.25
C GLN A 115 -14.10 -7.84 -19.43
N GLY A 116 -14.62 -8.81 -18.69
CA GLY A 116 -14.24 -10.21 -18.84
C GLY A 116 -12.74 -10.46 -18.72
N ALA A 117 -12.18 -11.15 -19.69
CA ALA A 117 -10.76 -11.55 -19.70
C ALA A 117 -9.79 -10.37 -19.75
N ASP A 118 -10.15 -9.27 -20.42
CA ASP A 118 -9.30 -8.09 -20.52
C ASP A 118 -9.19 -7.34 -19.19
N ALA A 119 -10.31 -7.26 -18.43
CA ALA A 119 -10.29 -6.70 -17.07
C ALA A 119 -9.40 -7.54 -16.15
N GLN A 120 -9.49 -8.86 -16.23
CA GLN A 120 -8.65 -9.78 -15.45
C GLN A 120 -7.17 -9.64 -15.82
N ARG A 121 -6.84 -9.57 -17.12
CA ARG A 121 -5.47 -9.37 -17.60
C ARG A 121 -4.88 -8.06 -17.12
N MET A 122 -5.64 -6.96 -17.24
CA MET A 122 -5.21 -5.65 -16.79
C MET A 122 -5.01 -5.60 -15.27
N MET A 123 -5.91 -6.20 -14.51
CA MET A 123 -5.78 -6.29 -13.06
C MET A 123 -4.57 -7.11 -12.63
N SER A 124 -4.30 -8.24 -13.30
CA SER A 124 -3.11 -9.05 -13.03
C SER A 124 -1.83 -8.28 -13.28
N MET A 125 -1.78 -7.47 -14.35
CA MET A 125 -0.62 -6.62 -14.65
C MET A 125 -0.43 -5.53 -13.59
N VAL A 126 -1.51 -4.90 -13.14
CA VAL A 126 -1.48 -3.90 -12.04
C VAL A 126 -0.99 -4.55 -10.75
N MET A 127 -1.48 -5.75 -10.42
CA MET A 127 -1.07 -6.47 -9.21
C MET A 127 0.37 -6.98 -9.28
N PHE A 128 0.84 -7.38 -10.45
CA PHE A 128 2.24 -7.74 -10.67
C PHE A 128 3.16 -6.56 -10.38
N CYS A 129 2.87 -5.39 -10.94
CA CYS A 129 3.64 -4.17 -10.67
C CYS A 129 3.59 -3.77 -9.18
N PHE A 130 2.42 -3.89 -8.54
CA PHE A 130 2.27 -3.66 -7.10
C PHE A 130 3.18 -4.59 -6.29
N GLY A 131 3.25 -5.87 -6.66
CA GLY A 131 4.09 -6.87 -5.99
C GLY A 131 5.60 -6.62 -6.13
N LEU A 132 6.04 -5.84 -7.14
CA LEU A 132 7.43 -5.44 -7.28
C LEU A 132 7.85 -4.33 -6.31
N ALA A 133 6.90 -3.51 -5.83
CA ALA A 133 7.22 -2.39 -4.96
C ALA A 133 7.94 -2.82 -3.66
N PRO A 134 7.46 -3.83 -2.90
CA PRO A 134 8.15 -4.30 -1.71
C PRO A 134 9.52 -4.93 -1.97
N ALA A 135 9.80 -5.39 -3.21
CA ALA A 135 11.11 -5.92 -3.57
C ALA A 135 12.15 -4.83 -3.78
N ILE A 136 11.74 -3.76 -4.42
CA ILE A 136 12.64 -2.71 -4.89
C ILE A 136 12.77 -1.59 -3.85
N ALA A 137 11.66 -1.24 -3.21
CA ALA A 137 11.58 -0.07 -2.36
C ALA A 137 12.52 -0.11 -1.13
N PRO A 138 12.69 -1.22 -0.39
CA PRO A 138 13.63 -1.24 0.74
C PRO A 138 15.09 -1.10 0.29
N VAL A 139 15.46 -1.76 -0.82
CA VAL A 139 16.83 -1.67 -1.37
C VAL A 139 17.14 -0.24 -1.82
N PHE A 140 16.19 0.35 -2.54
CA PHE A 140 16.32 1.74 -2.99
C PHE A 140 16.27 2.73 -1.82
N GLY A 141 15.42 2.48 -0.83
CA GLY A 141 15.33 3.26 0.40
C GLY A 141 16.63 3.22 1.22
N GLY A 142 17.25 2.04 1.34
CA GLY A 142 18.57 1.90 1.96
C GLY A 142 19.66 2.68 1.22
N TRP A 143 19.66 2.63 -0.11
CA TRP A 143 20.57 3.43 -0.93
C TRP A 143 20.36 4.94 -0.74
N LEU A 144 19.11 5.39 -0.72
CA LEU A 144 18.78 6.81 -0.43
C LEU A 144 19.24 7.21 0.96
N GLN A 145 19.03 6.35 1.96
CA GLN A 145 19.44 6.58 3.33
C GLN A 145 20.97 6.76 3.45
N THR A 146 21.75 5.90 2.80
CA THR A 146 23.24 5.95 2.88
C THR A 146 23.84 7.18 2.19
N HIS A 147 23.20 7.69 1.11
CA HIS A 147 23.76 8.79 0.32
C HIS A 147 23.15 10.17 0.64
N GLY A 148 21.92 10.22 1.09
CA GLY A 148 21.19 11.48 1.29
C GLY A 148 20.46 11.58 2.63
N GLY A 149 20.64 10.60 3.51
CA GLY A 149 19.93 10.51 4.79
C GLY A 149 18.44 10.21 4.63
N TRP A 150 17.74 10.08 5.76
CA TRP A 150 16.32 9.72 5.78
C TRP A 150 15.41 10.70 5.02
N ARG A 151 15.79 11.96 4.94
CA ARG A 151 15.05 12.99 4.20
C ARG A 151 14.99 12.73 2.70
N ALA A 152 16.02 12.08 2.14
CA ALA A 152 16.07 11.73 0.72
C ALA A 152 14.94 10.79 0.31
N ALA A 153 14.53 9.88 1.19
CA ALA A 153 13.37 9.01 0.94
C ALA A 153 12.08 9.84 0.75
N PHE A 154 11.87 10.85 1.57
CA PHE A 154 10.68 11.71 1.45
C PHE A 154 10.74 12.64 0.23
N PHE A 155 11.91 13.15 -0.15
CA PHE A 155 12.06 13.89 -1.42
C PHE A 155 11.75 13.00 -2.62
N PHE A 156 12.21 11.75 -2.62
CA PHE A 156 11.87 10.77 -3.65
C PHE A 156 10.35 10.51 -3.70
N LEU A 157 9.71 10.27 -2.56
CA LEU A 157 8.26 10.05 -2.49
C LEU A 157 7.47 11.27 -2.96
N SER A 158 7.94 12.46 -2.67
CA SER A 158 7.36 13.72 -3.18
C SER A 158 7.49 13.81 -4.70
N ALA A 159 8.67 13.59 -5.25
CA ALA A 159 8.91 13.59 -6.69
C ALA A 159 8.05 12.53 -7.41
N PHE A 160 7.95 11.33 -6.82
CA PHE A 160 7.07 10.27 -7.33
C PHE A 160 5.60 10.70 -7.34
N GLY A 161 5.10 11.31 -6.27
CA GLY A 161 3.73 11.82 -6.19
C GLY A 161 3.43 12.91 -7.22
N PHE A 162 4.35 13.86 -7.42
CA PHE A 162 4.23 14.87 -8.49
C PHE A 162 4.28 14.27 -9.89
N ALA A 163 5.19 13.34 -10.14
CA ALA A 163 5.27 12.63 -11.42
C ALA A 163 3.97 11.86 -11.70
N LEU A 164 3.44 11.18 -10.68
CA LEU A 164 2.17 10.46 -10.78
C LEU A 164 1.00 11.40 -11.06
N MET A 165 0.92 12.54 -10.36
CA MET A 165 -0.08 13.57 -10.62
C MET A 165 -0.02 14.05 -12.08
N LEU A 166 1.18 14.35 -12.59
CA LEU A 166 1.37 14.81 -13.95
C LEU A 166 0.99 13.73 -14.98
N LEU A 167 1.32 12.47 -14.73
CA LEU A 167 0.93 11.34 -15.56
C LEU A 167 -0.60 11.12 -15.54
N CYS A 168 -1.23 11.17 -14.37
CA CYS A 168 -2.68 11.09 -14.27
C CYS A 168 -3.36 12.26 -14.99
N TRP A 169 -2.79 13.45 -14.89
CA TRP A 169 -3.33 14.64 -15.56
C TRP A 169 -3.25 14.53 -17.09
N ARG A 170 -2.14 14.03 -17.63
CA ARG A 170 -1.92 13.93 -19.10
C ARG A 170 -2.54 12.71 -19.74
N VAL A 171 -2.51 11.56 -19.07
CA VAL A 171 -2.78 10.25 -19.69
C VAL A 171 -4.09 9.64 -19.23
N LEU A 172 -4.53 9.91 -17.98
CA LEU A 172 -5.73 9.28 -17.46
C LEU A 172 -6.98 10.09 -17.81
N PRO A 173 -7.84 9.62 -18.72
CA PRO A 173 -9.14 10.26 -18.94
C PRO A 173 -10.08 9.98 -17.78
N GLU A 174 -11.13 10.79 -17.65
CA GLU A 174 -12.23 10.47 -16.74
C GLU A 174 -12.98 9.24 -17.26
N THR A 175 -13.13 8.22 -16.42
CA THR A 175 -13.78 6.96 -16.80
C THR A 175 -15.22 6.88 -16.33
N LEU A 176 -15.62 7.70 -15.36
CA LEU A 176 -16.97 7.74 -14.85
C LEU A 176 -17.75 8.95 -15.42
N PRO A 177 -18.69 8.73 -16.36
CA PRO A 177 -19.52 9.79 -16.91
C PRO A 177 -20.29 10.55 -15.82
N THR A 178 -20.48 11.85 -16.00
CA THR A 178 -21.16 12.69 -15.00
C THR A 178 -22.57 12.19 -14.68
N ALA A 179 -23.28 11.63 -15.66
CA ALA A 179 -24.62 11.07 -15.50
C ALA A 179 -24.66 9.82 -14.60
N GLN A 180 -23.54 9.11 -14.44
CA GLN A 180 -23.43 7.89 -13.61
C GLN A 180 -22.89 8.17 -12.21
N ARG A 181 -22.58 9.43 -11.90
CA ARG A 181 -22.06 9.79 -10.58
C ARG A 181 -23.16 9.70 -9.54
N THR A 182 -22.80 9.13 -8.40
CA THR A 182 -23.72 8.98 -7.26
C THR A 182 -23.47 10.10 -6.24
N PRO A 183 -24.54 10.72 -5.68
CA PRO A 183 -24.36 11.73 -4.64
C PRO A 183 -23.77 11.12 -3.37
N LEU A 184 -22.89 11.87 -2.71
CA LEU A 184 -22.27 11.47 -1.45
C LEU A 184 -23.32 11.44 -0.34
N LYS A 185 -23.79 10.25 0.03
CA LYS A 185 -24.76 10.05 1.12
C LYS A 185 -24.11 9.20 2.22
N LEU A 186 -23.56 9.84 3.25
CA LEU A 186 -22.88 9.17 4.35
C LEU A 186 -23.73 8.08 5.04
N GLY A 187 -25.04 8.33 5.18
CA GLY A 187 -25.97 7.35 5.72
C GLY A 187 -26.09 6.07 4.88
N VAL A 188 -26.06 6.19 3.56
CA VAL A 188 -26.07 5.03 2.65
C VAL A 188 -24.76 4.25 2.76
N ILE A 189 -23.63 4.94 2.82
CA ILE A 189 -22.32 4.32 3.00
C ILE A 189 -22.29 3.52 4.30
N ALA A 190 -22.64 4.15 5.41
CA ALA A 190 -22.70 3.49 6.72
C ALA A 190 -23.65 2.29 6.73
N SER A 191 -24.82 2.41 6.13
CA SER A 191 -25.80 1.31 5.99
C SER A 191 -25.23 0.15 5.19
N ASN A 192 -24.55 0.42 4.06
CA ASN A 192 -23.95 -0.62 3.22
C ASN A 192 -22.84 -1.38 3.97
N TYR A 193 -21.96 -0.67 4.69
CA TYR A 193 -20.93 -1.30 5.52
C TYR A 193 -21.55 -2.11 6.65
N LEU A 194 -22.56 -1.59 7.33
CA LEU A 194 -23.24 -2.30 8.41
C LEU A 194 -23.92 -3.58 7.90
N THR A 195 -24.55 -3.52 6.73
CA THR A 195 -25.15 -4.68 6.08
C THR A 195 -24.08 -5.73 5.70
N ALA A 196 -22.96 -5.31 5.15
CA ALA A 196 -21.84 -6.22 4.84
C ALA A 196 -21.28 -6.86 6.10
N LEU A 197 -21.06 -6.08 7.16
CA LEU A 197 -20.56 -6.59 8.46
C LEU A 197 -21.54 -7.54 9.17
N ARG A 198 -22.85 -7.42 8.94
CA ARG A 198 -23.86 -8.37 9.46
C ARG A 198 -23.77 -9.74 8.80
N HIS A 199 -23.21 -9.83 7.59
CA HIS A 199 -23.14 -11.09 6.85
C HIS A 199 -21.98 -11.97 7.38
N PRO A 200 -22.25 -13.19 7.91
CA PRO A 200 -21.23 -14.00 8.60
C PRO A 200 -20.06 -14.40 7.69
N LYS A 201 -20.33 -14.74 6.42
CA LYS A 201 -19.27 -15.07 5.44
C LYS A 201 -18.33 -13.89 5.21
N PHE A 202 -18.86 -12.66 5.16
CA PHE A 202 -18.05 -11.45 4.99
C PHE A 202 -17.13 -11.24 6.20
N ARG A 203 -17.65 -11.39 7.42
CA ARG A 203 -16.84 -11.28 8.66
C ARG A 203 -15.70 -12.28 8.69
N LEU A 204 -15.97 -13.55 8.32
CA LEU A 204 -14.92 -14.58 8.27
C LEU A 204 -13.86 -14.26 7.22
N MET A 205 -14.26 -13.74 6.04
CA MET A 205 -13.30 -13.32 5.01
C MET A 205 -12.45 -12.15 5.49
N VAL A 206 -13.05 -11.13 6.11
CA VAL A 206 -12.33 -9.97 6.66
C VAL A 206 -11.37 -10.43 7.76
N LEU A 207 -11.80 -11.29 8.67
CA LEU A 207 -10.94 -11.84 9.72
C LEU A 207 -9.74 -12.59 9.14
N GLY A 208 -9.96 -13.45 8.15
CA GLY A 208 -8.88 -14.20 7.49
C GLY A 208 -7.86 -13.27 6.82
N VAL A 209 -8.31 -12.24 6.11
CA VAL A 209 -7.44 -11.24 5.50
C VAL A 209 -6.71 -10.41 6.57
N ALA A 210 -7.40 -10.03 7.65
CA ALA A 210 -6.81 -9.26 8.74
C ALA A 210 -5.70 -10.04 9.47
N LEU A 211 -5.91 -11.32 9.75
CA LEU A 211 -4.90 -12.19 10.37
C LEU A 211 -3.68 -12.36 9.45
N MET A 212 -3.90 -12.57 8.16
CA MET A 212 -2.81 -12.70 7.18
C MET A 212 -2.01 -11.39 7.04
N ALA A 213 -2.71 -10.25 6.97
CA ALA A 213 -2.07 -8.94 6.91
C ALA A 213 -1.32 -8.62 8.22
N GLY A 214 -1.88 -8.99 9.37
CA GLY A 214 -1.24 -8.85 10.67
C GLY A 214 0.05 -9.66 10.78
N ALA A 215 0.02 -10.93 10.38
CA ALA A 215 1.23 -11.78 10.36
C ALA A 215 2.32 -11.20 9.45
N ASN A 216 1.95 -10.73 8.26
CA ASN A 216 2.89 -10.06 7.36
C ASN A 216 3.46 -8.76 7.95
N SER A 217 2.62 -7.96 8.62
CA SER A 217 3.08 -6.72 9.27
C SER A 217 4.04 -6.99 10.42
N VAL A 218 3.80 -8.02 11.22
CA VAL A 218 4.72 -8.45 12.29
C VAL A 218 6.05 -8.89 11.69
N TYR A 219 6.03 -9.70 10.64
CA TYR A 219 7.24 -10.12 9.94
C TYR A 219 8.05 -8.92 9.43
N ILE A 220 7.40 -7.98 8.76
CA ILE A 220 8.06 -6.79 8.21
C ILE A 220 8.63 -5.92 9.32
N SER A 221 7.88 -5.71 10.41
CA SER A 221 8.33 -4.88 11.55
C SER A 221 9.50 -5.53 12.30
N ALA A 222 9.47 -6.86 12.47
CA ALA A 222 10.52 -7.60 13.14
C ALA A 222 11.78 -7.74 12.28
N ALA A 223 11.65 -7.71 10.95
CA ALA A 223 12.76 -7.87 10.02
C ALA A 223 13.84 -6.81 10.23
N ALA A 224 13.46 -5.56 10.50
CA ALA A 224 14.39 -4.47 10.77
C ALA A 224 15.24 -4.73 12.02
N GLU A 225 14.59 -5.07 13.12
CA GLU A 225 15.25 -5.38 14.39
C GLU A 225 16.11 -6.64 14.28
N PHE A 226 15.62 -7.65 13.57
CA PHE A 226 16.35 -8.91 13.37
C PHE A 226 17.65 -8.71 12.59
N ILE A 227 17.61 -7.95 11.48
CA ILE A 227 18.78 -7.71 10.63
C ILE A 227 19.81 -6.85 11.35
N MET A 228 19.39 -5.72 11.89
CA MET A 228 20.31 -4.74 12.48
C MET A 228 20.64 -5.05 13.94
N GLY A 229 19.68 -5.51 14.73
CA GLY A 229 19.86 -5.81 16.15
C GLY A 229 20.50 -7.17 16.41
N VAL A 230 20.00 -8.23 15.77
CA VAL A 230 20.43 -9.62 16.03
C VAL A 230 21.57 -10.03 15.11
N LEU A 231 21.42 -9.86 13.80
CA LEU A 231 22.44 -10.27 12.81
C LEU A 231 23.56 -9.26 12.65
N LYS A 232 23.40 -8.03 13.15
CA LYS A 232 24.37 -6.91 13.04
C LYS A 232 24.83 -6.66 11.60
N MET A 233 23.91 -6.84 10.65
CA MET A 233 24.15 -6.61 9.22
C MET A 233 23.79 -5.17 8.85
N ASP A 234 24.40 -4.68 7.76
CA ASP A 234 24.16 -3.33 7.24
C ASP A 234 22.73 -3.14 6.72
N GLU A 235 22.27 -1.89 6.69
CA GLU A 235 20.97 -1.47 6.16
C GLU A 235 20.72 -1.93 4.71
N THR A 236 21.80 -2.09 3.92
CA THR A 236 21.77 -2.61 2.54
C THR A 236 21.39 -4.09 2.47
N SER A 237 21.57 -4.83 3.56
CA SER A 237 21.26 -6.26 3.64
C SER A 237 19.76 -6.55 3.80
N PHE A 238 18.95 -5.52 4.01
CA PHE A 238 17.49 -5.63 4.13
C PHE A 238 16.84 -6.35 2.95
N GLY A 239 17.37 -6.15 1.73
CA GLY A 239 16.89 -6.79 0.52
C GLY A 239 16.91 -8.32 0.55
N TRP A 240 17.88 -8.92 1.23
CA TRP A 240 18.03 -10.37 1.30
C TRP A 240 16.88 -11.09 2.00
N LEU A 241 16.24 -10.46 2.97
CA LEU A 241 15.08 -11.02 3.66
C LEU A 241 13.79 -10.90 2.82
N PHE A 242 13.70 -9.88 1.99
CA PHE A 242 12.53 -9.67 1.15
C PHE A 242 12.53 -10.53 -0.12
N ILE A 243 13.71 -10.92 -0.63
CA ILE A 243 13.83 -11.77 -1.82
C ILE A 243 13.08 -13.10 -1.66
N PRO A 244 13.27 -13.91 -0.59
CA PRO A 244 12.53 -15.14 -0.39
C PRO A 244 11.02 -14.90 -0.21
N LEU A 245 10.63 -13.85 0.52
CA LEU A 245 9.23 -13.51 0.73
C LEU A 245 8.51 -13.20 -0.58
N ILE A 246 9.13 -12.35 -1.40
CA ILE A 246 8.58 -11.94 -2.69
C ILE A 246 8.63 -13.09 -3.70
N GLY A 247 9.76 -13.81 -3.76
CA GLY A 247 9.90 -15.00 -4.57
C GLY A 247 8.82 -16.05 -4.24
N GLY A 248 8.59 -16.31 -2.96
CA GLY A 248 7.52 -17.19 -2.49
C GLY A 248 6.13 -16.69 -2.90
N SER A 249 5.86 -15.41 -2.76
CA SER A 249 4.59 -14.81 -3.19
C SER A 249 4.37 -14.91 -4.71
N MET A 250 5.41 -14.68 -5.51
CA MET A 250 5.34 -14.78 -6.97
C MET A 250 5.12 -16.23 -7.41
N VAL A 251 5.87 -17.18 -6.84
CA VAL A 251 5.70 -18.61 -7.10
C VAL A 251 4.31 -19.07 -6.66
N GLY A 252 3.86 -18.70 -5.47
CA GLY A 252 2.52 -19.01 -4.97
C GLY A 252 1.41 -18.45 -5.87
N SER A 253 1.55 -17.22 -6.34
CA SER A 253 0.62 -16.60 -7.30
C SER A 253 0.59 -17.32 -8.64
N ALA A 254 1.75 -17.69 -9.18
CA ALA A 254 1.86 -18.44 -10.45
C ALA A 254 1.24 -19.84 -10.33
N ILE A 255 1.52 -20.56 -9.24
CA ILE A 255 0.92 -21.86 -8.94
C ILE A 255 -0.60 -21.73 -8.79
N SER A 256 -1.07 -20.77 -8.02
CA SER A 256 -2.51 -20.51 -7.84
C SER A 256 -3.20 -20.21 -9.17
N GLY A 257 -2.58 -19.40 -10.04
CA GLY A 257 -3.12 -19.10 -11.38
C GLY A 257 -3.23 -20.32 -12.29
N THR A 258 -2.26 -21.24 -12.24
CA THR A 258 -2.28 -22.48 -13.01
C THR A 258 -3.26 -23.51 -12.44
N LEU A 259 -3.34 -23.60 -11.09
CA LEU A 259 -4.28 -24.47 -10.39
C LEU A 259 -5.73 -24.00 -10.50
N ALA A 260 -5.98 -22.70 -10.67
CA ALA A 260 -7.32 -22.13 -10.78
C ALA A 260 -8.16 -22.75 -11.91
N LYS A 261 -7.50 -23.28 -12.95
CA LYS A 261 -8.15 -23.98 -14.05
C LYS A 261 -8.45 -25.47 -13.76
N ARG A 262 -7.85 -26.06 -12.74
CA ARG A 262 -7.90 -27.51 -12.45
C ARG A 262 -8.54 -27.85 -11.12
N ILE A 263 -8.51 -26.96 -10.15
CA ILE A 263 -8.92 -27.22 -8.76
C ILE A 263 -9.90 -26.15 -8.29
N PRO A 264 -11.01 -26.53 -7.63
CA PRO A 264 -11.99 -25.59 -7.08
C PRO A 264 -11.35 -24.61 -6.10
N GLN A 265 -11.84 -23.36 -6.08
CA GLN A 265 -11.27 -22.27 -5.26
C GLN A 265 -11.21 -22.60 -3.76
N HIS A 266 -12.15 -23.37 -3.21
CA HIS A 266 -12.14 -23.74 -1.80
C HIS A 266 -10.94 -24.64 -1.45
N ILE A 267 -10.56 -25.57 -2.32
CA ILE A 267 -9.38 -26.44 -2.12
C ILE A 267 -8.09 -25.61 -2.21
N GLN A 268 -8.00 -24.67 -3.15
CA GLN A 268 -6.84 -23.77 -3.25
C GLN A 268 -6.64 -22.93 -1.98
N LYS A 269 -7.74 -22.45 -1.39
CA LYS A 269 -7.69 -21.74 -0.09
C LYS A 269 -7.18 -22.64 1.03
N VAL A 270 -7.67 -23.87 1.11
CA VAL A 270 -7.21 -24.84 2.13
C VAL A 270 -5.71 -25.11 1.96
N ILE A 271 -5.23 -25.37 0.74
CA ILE A 271 -3.81 -25.57 0.46
C ILE A 271 -3.00 -24.34 0.89
N GLY A 272 -3.42 -23.14 0.50
CA GLY A 272 -2.73 -21.90 0.85
C GLY A 272 -2.64 -21.67 2.37
N TYR A 273 -3.73 -21.86 3.09
CA TYR A 273 -3.73 -21.75 4.57
C TYR A 273 -2.92 -22.84 5.25
N SER A 274 -2.92 -24.08 4.70
CA SER A 274 -2.08 -25.15 5.23
C SER A 274 -0.59 -24.88 5.03
N CYS A 275 -0.20 -24.38 3.86
CA CYS A 275 1.18 -23.96 3.61
C CYS A 275 1.60 -22.81 4.54
N LEU A 276 0.72 -21.84 4.79
CA LEU A 276 0.99 -20.76 5.74
C LEU A 276 1.20 -21.30 7.15
N ALA A 277 0.33 -22.21 7.61
CA ALA A 277 0.42 -22.79 8.96
C ALA A 277 1.66 -23.70 9.15
N LEU A 278 2.17 -24.29 8.08
CA LEU A 278 3.40 -25.08 8.12
C LEU A 278 4.67 -24.23 8.01
N GLY A 279 4.57 -23.02 7.48
CA GLY A 279 5.69 -22.09 7.34
C GLY A 279 5.90 -21.17 8.55
N CYS A 280 4.94 -21.12 9.48
CA CYS A 280 5.05 -20.41 10.77
C CYS A 280 5.54 -21.34 11.88
#